data_3febb8ef81feee26a871c23621b8322b
#
_entry.id   3febb8ef81feee26a871c23621b8322b
#
_cell.length_a   1.000
_cell.length_b   1.000
_cell.length_c   1.000
_cell.angle_alpha   90.00
_cell.angle_beta   90.00
_cell.angle_gamma   90.00
#
_symmetry.space_group_name_H-M   'P 1'
#
loop_
_entity.id
_entity.type
_entity.pdbx_description
1 polymer ?
#
loop_
_entity_poly.entity_id
_entity_poly.type
_entity_poly.pdbx_seq_one_letter_code
_entity_poly.pdbx_strand_id
1 'polypeptide(L)'
;ENQLDCESMNGKSNIFHCLNNHKNKKILVIADGAAFGSEIDRVLQLLQERKNAALYLPESFEWMILNAGILKNSRIREILEDPSEYVESKDYFSWERFFTAVLIEQTKDTYLAYAKRKLNPAYLSVSVKKSILEQMNKIQLTDMDR
;
A
#
# COMPACT_ATOMS: atom_id res chain seq x y z
N GLU A 1 13.85 -11.89 13.53
CA GLU A 1 12.76 -10.91 13.53
C GLU A 1 13.37 -9.55 13.26
N ASN A 2 13.12 -9.02 12.06
CA ASN A 2 13.65 -7.74 11.67
C ASN A 2 12.87 -6.66 12.42
N GLN A 3 13.47 -6.03 13.42
CA GLN A 3 12.95 -4.79 13.99
C GLN A 3 13.15 -3.69 12.94
N LEU A 4 12.06 -3.34 12.26
CA LEU A 4 12.03 -2.20 11.37
C LEU A 4 11.52 -0.99 12.16
N ASP A 5 12.27 0.09 12.14
CA ASP A 5 11.78 1.37 12.62
C ASP A 5 10.77 1.90 11.61
N CYS A 6 9.53 2.11 12.06
CA CYS A 6 8.47 2.66 11.22
C CYS A 6 8.12 4.06 11.68
N GLU A 7 8.09 5.00 10.73
CA GLU A 7 7.72 6.39 10.98
C GLU A 7 6.58 6.80 10.04
N SER A 8 5.52 7.39 10.61
CA SER A 8 4.44 7.96 9.81
C SER A 8 4.81 9.35 9.34
N MET A 9 4.76 9.56 8.03
CA MET A 9 5.11 10.87 7.44
C MET A 9 3.98 11.90 7.54
N ASN A 10 2.77 11.51 7.93
CA ASN A 10 1.60 12.41 8.02
C ASN A 10 1.36 13.24 6.74
N GLY A 11 1.67 12.65 5.59
CA GLY A 11 1.47 13.25 4.27
C GLY A 11 2.73 13.29 3.41
N LYS A 12 2.52 13.33 2.09
CA LYS A 12 3.56 13.22 1.07
C LYS A 12 4.67 14.27 1.15
N SER A 13 4.33 15.49 1.58
CA SER A 13 5.28 16.61 1.65
C SER A 13 6.44 16.34 2.62
N ASN A 14 6.23 15.52 3.64
CA ASN A 14 7.24 15.18 4.62
C ASN A 14 8.20 14.09 4.13
N ILE A 15 7.86 13.36 3.07
CA ILE A 15 8.72 12.31 2.50
C ILE A 15 10.05 12.88 2.03
N PHE A 16 10.04 14.03 1.35
CA PHE A 16 11.26 14.70 0.91
C PHE A 16 12.16 15.07 2.07
N HIS A 17 11.55 15.62 3.14
CA HIS A 17 12.29 16.01 4.34
C HIS A 17 12.91 14.79 5.03
N CYS A 18 12.15 13.74 5.20
CA CYS A 18 12.62 12.47 5.76
C CYS A 18 13.79 11.89 4.95
N LEU A 19 13.62 11.78 3.64
CA LEU A 19 14.68 11.29 2.76
C LEU A 19 15.96 12.13 2.88
N ASN A 20 15.87 13.44 2.92
CA ASN A 20 17.02 14.31 3.04
C ASN A 20 17.72 14.21 4.39
N ASN A 21 16.97 13.99 5.46
CA ASN A 21 17.53 13.90 6.81
C ASN A 21 18.21 12.56 7.09
N HIS A 22 17.83 11.49 6.36
CA HIS A 22 18.32 10.14 6.61
C HIS A 22 19.17 9.60 5.44
N LYS A 23 20.13 10.38 4.95
CA LYS A 23 20.93 10.06 3.76
C LYS A 23 21.69 8.72 3.85
N ASN A 24 22.09 8.31 5.04
CA ASN A 24 22.93 7.12 5.27
C ASN A 24 22.14 5.89 5.75
N LYS A 25 20.82 5.98 5.89
CA LYS A 25 19.98 4.84 6.30
C LYS A 25 19.36 4.15 5.09
N LYS A 26 19.17 2.84 5.16
CA LYS A 26 18.30 2.12 4.22
C LYS A 26 16.85 2.53 4.53
N ILE A 27 16.14 3.01 3.53
CA ILE A 27 14.78 3.53 3.67
C ILE A 27 13.87 2.88 2.65
N LEU A 28 12.75 2.33 3.11
CA LEU A 28 11.61 1.99 2.27
C LEU A 28 10.50 3.01 2.53
N VAL A 29 10.14 3.75 1.51
CA VAL A 29 8.95 4.62 1.52
C VAL A 29 7.77 3.83 0.98
N ILE A 30 6.70 3.75 1.77
CA ILE A 30 5.42 3.19 1.34
C ILE A 30 4.41 4.33 1.33
N ALA A 31 3.83 4.60 0.18
CA ALA A 31 2.84 5.67 0.05
C ALA A 31 1.76 5.30 -0.97
N ASP A 32 0.59 5.89 -0.81
CA ASP A 32 -0.48 5.80 -1.79
C ASP A 32 -0.03 6.40 -3.12
N GLY A 33 -0.09 5.63 -4.20
CA GLY A 33 0.34 6.06 -5.54
C GLY A 33 -0.40 7.30 -6.02
N ALA A 34 -1.68 7.41 -5.70
CA ALA A 34 -2.50 8.58 -6.05
C ALA A 34 -2.11 9.87 -5.27
N ALA A 35 -1.40 9.73 -4.14
CA ALA A 35 -1.07 10.87 -3.28
C ALA A 35 -0.06 11.84 -3.91
N PHE A 36 0.83 11.37 -4.79
CA PHE A 36 1.91 12.19 -5.32
C PHE A 36 1.50 13.12 -6.46
N GLY A 37 0.57 12.69 -7.32
CA GLY A 37 0.21 13.47 -8.50
C GLY A 37 1.45 13.91 -9.29
N SER A 38 1.55 15.18 -9.63
CA SER A 38 2.67 15.76 -10.38
C SER A 38 4.01 15.79 -9.61
N GLU A 39 4.02 15.53 -8.31
CA GLU A 39 5.25 15.53 -7.50
C GLU A 39 6.03 14.20 -7.61
N ILE A 40 5.44 13.18 -8.25
CA ILE A 40 6.08 11.86 -8.37
C ILE A 40 7.44 11.93 -9.06
N ASP A 41 7.57 12.75 -10.11
CA ASP A 41 8.82 12.87 -10.85
C ASP A 41 9.96 13.38 -9.98
N ARG A 42 9.67 14.32 -9.09
CA ARG A 42 10.63 14.85 -8.14
C ARG A 42 11.08 13.80 -7.12
N VAL A 43 10.15 12.95 -6.66
CA VAL A 43 10.48 11.83 -5.76
C VAL A 43 11.35 10.82 -6.48
N LEU A 44 11.00 10.44 -7.71
CA LEU A 44 11.77 9.49 -8.51
C LEU A 44 13.17 10.00 -8.79
N GLN A 45 13.32 11.27 -9.15
CA GLN A 45 14.64 11.89 -9.36
C GLN A 45 15.50 11.80 -8.08
N LEU A 46 14.94 12.15 -6.92
CA LEU A 46 15.65 12.05 -5.65
C LEU A 46 16.07 10.61 -5.32
N LEU A 47 15.23 9.62 -5.66
CA LEU A 47 15.53 8.22 -5.43
C LEU A 47 16.57 7.66 -6.41
N GLN A 48 16.63 8.15 -7.65
CA GLN A 48 17.68 7.77 -8.62
C GLN A 48 19.09 8.12 -8.12
N GLU A 49 19.22 9.18 -7.34
CA GLU A 49 20.48 9.59 -6.72
C GLU A 49 20.83 8.78 -5.46
N ARG A 50 19.93 7.90 -5.01
CA ARG A 50 20.03 7.22 -3.72
C ARG A 50 19.88 5.70 -3.84
N LYS A 51 21.01 4.99 -3.76
CA LYS A 51 21.06 3.52 -3.79
C LYS A 51 20.48 2.85 -2.53
N ASN A 52 20.29 3.60 -1.45
CA ASN A 52 19.84 3.10 -0.15
C ASN A 52 18.37 3.43 0.16
N ALA A 53 17.60 3.90 -0.80
CA ALA A 53 16.20 4.21 -0.64
C ALA A 53 15.37 3.58 -1.76
N ALA A 54 14.23 3.01 -1.40
CA ALA A 54 13.24 2.46 -2.32
C ALA A 54 11.87 3.06 -2.07
N LEU A 55 11.05 3.14 -3.11
CA LEU A 55 9.69 3.62 -3.08
C LEU A 55 8.74 2.52 -3.51
N TYR A 56 7.73 2.26 -2.69
CA TYR A 56 6.62 1.39 -3.03
C TYR A 56 5.31 2.19 -3.04
N LEU A 57 4.65 2.16 -4.17
CA LEU A 57 3.38 2.87 -4.41
C LEU A 57 2.29 1.85 -4.75
N PRO A 58 1.63 1.23 -3.77
CA PRO A 58 0.40 0.50 -4.06
C PRO A 58 -0.67 1.46 -4.57
N GLU A 59 -1.61 0.97 -5.37
CA GLU A 59 -2.77 1.76 -5.82
C GLU A 59 -3.48 2.41 -4.62
N SER A 60 -3.75 1.60 -3.60
CA SER A 60 -4.20 2.05 -2.29
C SER A 60 -3.86 1.00 -1.23
N PHE A 61 -3.98 1.34 0.05
CA PHE A 61 -3.85 0.38 1.13
C PHE A 61 -4.90 -0.73 1.01
N GLU A 62 -6.12 -0.37 0.68
CA GLU A 62 -7.23 -1.29 0.50
C GLU A 62 -6.99 -2.28 -0.66
N TRP A 63 -6.48 -1.80 -1.80
CA TRP A 63 -6.07 -2.66 -2.90
C TRP A 63 -4.99 -3.66 -2.47
N MET A 64 -4.01 -3.21 -1.71
CA MET A 64 -2.95 -4.08 -1.19
C MET A 64 -3.51 -5.20 -0.31
N ILE A 65 -4.47 -4.89 0.57
CA ILE A 65 -5.15 -5.87 1.43
C ILE A 65 -5.96 -6.87 0.59
N LEU A 66 -6.75 -6.39 -0.38
CA LEU A 66 -7.53 -7.25 -1.27
C LEU A 66 -6.63 -8.20 -2.06
N ASN A 67 -5.50 -7.70 -2.55
CA ASN A 67 -4.54 -8.45 -3.35
C ASN A 67 -3.67 -9.42 -2.51
N ALA A 68 -3.62 -9.27 -1.20
CA ALA A 68 -2.85 -10.15 -0.31
C ALA A 68 -3.45 -11.57 -0.18
N GLY A 69 -4.63 -11.82 -0.75
CA GLY A 69 -5.23 -13.16 -0.77
C GLY A 69 -5.69 -13.68 0.60
N ILE A 70 -5.84 -12.79 1.58
CA ILE A 70 -6.34 -13.13 2.93
C ILE A 70 -7.85 -13.32 2.95
N LEU A 71 -8.55 -12.75 2.00
CA LEU A 71 -9.98 -12.92 1.80
C LEU A 71 -10.20 -13.97 0.70
N LYS A 72 -10.69 -15.15 1.10
CA LYS A 72 -10.93 -16.27 0.17
C LYS A 72 -12.29 -16.13 -0.51
N ASN A 73 -12.44 -15.13 -1.36
CA ASN A 73 -13.66 -14.89 -2.12
C ASN A 73 -13.32 -14.78 -3.62
N SER A 74 -13.95 -15.62 -4.46
CA SER A 74 -13.74 -15.62 -5.92
C SER A 74 -14.07 -14.26 -6.54
N ARG A 75 -15.12 -13.61 -6.04
CA ARG A 75 -15.54 -12.29 -6.52
C ARG A 75 -14.46 -11.21 -6.37
N ILE A 76 -13.65 -11.29 -5.31
CA ILE A 76 -12.51 -10.37 -5.13
C ILE A 76 -11.50 -10.55 -6.25
N ARG A 77 -11.21 -11.80 -6.62
CA ARG A 77 -10.28 -12.10 -7.71
C ARG A 77 -10.78 -11.55 -9.04
N GLU A 78 -12.04 -11.77 -9.37
CA GLU A 78 -12.67 -11.25 -10.58
C GLU A 78 -12.58 -9.71 -10.64
N ILE A 79 -12.89 -9.03 -9.53
CA ILE A 79 -12.78 -7.56 -9.42
C ILE A 79 -11.33 -7.08 -9.61
N LEU A 80 -10.34 -7.82 -9.09
CA LEU A 80 -8.93 -7.43 -9.21
C LEU A 80 -8.34 -7.70 -10.60
N GLU A 81 -8.88 -8.68 -11.33
CA GLU A 81 -8.48 -9.02 -12.71
C GLU A 81 -8.92 -7.93 -13.70
N ASP A 82 -10.15 -7.44 -13.56
CA ASP A 82 -10.64 -6.29 -14.37
C ASP A 82 -11.51 -5.34 -13.52
N PRO A 83 -10.88 -4.48 -12.73
CA PRO A 83 -11.61 -3.55 -11.86
C PRO A 83 -12.51 -2.59 -12.65
N SER A 84 -12.18 -2.30 -13.90
CA SER A 84 -12.92 -1.34 -14.73
C SER A 84 -14.33 -1.81 -15.05
N GLU A 85 -14.56 -3.11 -15.15
CA GLU A 85 -15.91 -3.68 -15.37
C GLU A 85 -16.84 -3.49 -14.15
N TYR A 86 -16.27 -3.27 -12.97
CA TYR A 86 -17.03 -3.16 -11.71
C TYR A 86 -17.16 -1.73 -11.21
N VAL A 87 -16.46 -0.78 -11.85
CA VAL A 87 -16.52 0.64 -11.50
C VAL A 87 -17.55 1.34 -12.36
N GLU A 88 -18.71 1.63 -11.81
CA GLU A 88 -19.57 2.66 -12.40
C GLU A 88 -18.99 4.03 -12.06
N SER A 89 -18.49 4.73 -13.06
CA SER A 89 -17.80 6.03 -12.93
C SER A 89 -18.62 7.13 -12.24
N LYS A 90 -19.93 6.91 -12.09
CA LYS A 90 -20.84 7.82 -11.40
C LYS A 90 -20.77 7.70 -9.87
N ASP A 91 -20.38 6.54 -9.36
CA ASP A 91 -20.40 6.24 -7.93
C ASP A 91 -19.06 6.44 -7.25
N TYR A 92 -17.97 6.40 -8.02
CA TYR A 92 -16.61 6.48 -7.46
C TYR A 92 -15.78 7.57 -8.14
N PHE A 93 -15.32 8.53 -7.35
CA PHE A 93 -14.44 9.61 -7.81
C PHE A 93 -12.96 9.21 -7.90
N SER A 94 -12.59 8.03 -7.37
CA SER A 94 -11.22 7.52 -7.39
C SER A 94 -11.18 6.01 -7.16
N TRP A 95 -10.13 5.36 -7.66
CA TRP A 95 -9.83 3.96 -7.41
C TRP A 95 -9.73 3.63 -5.91
N GLU A 96 -9.14 4.52 -5.12
CA GLU A 96 -9.07 4.38 -3.67
C GLU A 96 -10.47 4.22 -3.05
N ARG A 97 -11.44 5.03 -3.45
CA ARG A 97 -12.81 4.93 -2.94
C ARG A 97 -13.48 3.63 -3.36
N PHE A 98 -13.24 3.20 -4.58
CA PHE A 98 -13.74 1.93 -5.07
C PHE A 98 -13.19 0.75 -4.25
N PHE A 99 -11.88 0.64 -4.12
CA PHE A 99 -11.27 -0.44 -3.34
C PHE A 99 -11.63 -0.37 -1.86
N THR A 100 -11.81 0.81 -1.30
CA THR A 100 -12.32 1.00 0.07
C THR A 100 -13.73 0.40 0.20
N ALA A 101 -14.64 0.70 -0.73
CA ALA A 101 -16.00 0.17 -0.70
C ALA A 101 -16.02 -1.35 -0.85
N VAL A 102 -15.25 -1.89 -1.79
CA VAL A 102 -15.10 -3.34 -1.98
C VAL A 102 -14.59 -4.01 -0.70
N LEU A 103 -13.52 -3.48 -0.09
CA LEU A 103 -12.96 -4.08 1.13
C LEU A 103 -13.95 -4.04 2.30
N ILE A 104 -14.66 -2.93 2.50
CA ILE A 104 -15.68 -2.81 3.53
C ILE A 104 -16.78 -3.85 3.30
N GLU A 105 -17.34 -3.93 2.09
CA GLU A 105 -18.41 -4.85 1.76
C GLU A 105 -17.99 -6.31 1.97
N GLN A 106 -16.82 -6.69 1.48
CA GLN A 106 -16.35 -8.07 1.54
C GLN A 106 -15.93 -8.52 2.94
N THR A 107 -15.75 -7.59 3.88
CA THR A 107 -15.28 -7.90 5.24
C THR A 107 -16.28 -7.59 6.36
N LYS A 108 -17.39 -6.90 6.07
CA LYS A 108 -18.34 -6.38 7.09
C LYS A 108 -18.83 -7.41 8.12
N ASP A 109 -19.03 -8.66 7.68
CA ASP A 109 -19.56 -9.73 8.52
C ASP A 109 -18.47 -10.75 8.92
N THR A 110 -17.20 -10.35 8.86
CA THR A 110 -16.06 -11.21 9.18
C THR A 110 -15.23 -10.63 10.33
N TYR A 111 -14.34 -11.46 10.88
CA TYR A 111 -13.36 -11.00 11.88
C TYR A 111 -12.35 -9.98 11.31
N LEU A 112 -12.24 -9.88 9.98
CA LEU A 112 -11.43 -8.91 9.25
C LEU A 112 -12.21 -7.64 8.86
N ALA A 113 -13.36 -7.36 9.51
CA ALA A 113 -14.15 -6.18 9.20
C ALA A 113 -13.28 -4.91 9.11
N TYR A 114 -13.32 -4.26 7.96
CA TYR A 114 -12.50 -3.09 7.66
C TYR A 114 -13.26 -1.79 7.94
N ALA A 115 -12.55 -0.84 8.53
CA ALA A 115 -13.02 0.54 8.67
C ALA A 115 -11.86 1.51 8.41
N LYS A 116 -12.02 2.45 7.49
CA LYS A 116 -10.94 3.35 7.01
C LYS A 116 -10.25 4.14 8.13
N ARG A 117 -10.96 4.49 9.18
CA ARG A 117 -10.43 5.33 10.29
C ARG A 117 -9.96 4.53 11.50
N LYS A 118 -10.15 3.23 11.51
CA LYS A 118 -9.83 2.37 12.66
C LYS A 118 -9.34 1.01 12.17
N LEU A 119 -8.03 0.81 12.22
CA LEU A 119 -7.46 -0.47 11.87
C LEU A 119 -7.96 -1.56 12.83
N ASN A 120 -8.57 -2.61 12.26
CA ASN A 120 -8.95 -3.80 13.00
C ASN A 120 -7.67 -4.57 13.40
N PRO A 121 -7.45 -4.88 14.69
CA PRO A 121 -6.26 -5.61 15.16
C PRO A 121 -6.04 -6.97 14.48
N ALA A 122 -7.08 -7.59 13.93
CA ALA A 122 -6.97 -8.86 13.21
C ALA A 122 -6.03 -8.77 11.98
N TYR A 123 -5.89 -7.59 11.36
CA TYR A 123 -4.92 -7.36 10.29
C TYR A 123 -3.46 -7.45 10.75
N LEU A 124 -3.22 -7.32 12.06
CA LEU A 124 -1.89 -7.44 12.67
C LEU A 124 -1.57 -8.88 13.12
N SER A 125 -2.48 -9.84 12.90
CA SER A 125 -2.21 -11.25 13.20
C SER A 125 -1.05 -11.79 12.35
N VAL A 126 -0.36 -12.80 12.86
CA VAL A 126 0.84 -13.35 12.21
C VAL A 126 0.55 -13.84 10.79
N SER A 127 -0.56 -14.55 10.59
CA SER A 127 -0.94 -15.08 9.27
C SER A 127 -1.25 -13.99 8.26
N VAL A 128 -2.01 -12.96 8.66
CA VAL A 128 -2.38 -11.84 7.79
C VAL A 128 -1.16 -10.99 7.45
N LYS A 129 -0.32 -10.66 8.44
CA LYS A 129 0.95 -9.96 8.20
C LYS A 129 1.84 -10.70 7.22
N LYS A 130 1.95 -12.02 7.36
CA LYS A 130 2.74 -12.85 6.44
C LYS A 130 2.22 -12.73 5.01
N SER A 131 0.92 -12.87 4.78
CA SER A 131 0.33 -12.75 3.44
C SER A 131 0.55 -11.38 2.82
N ILE A 132 0.41 -10.30 3.60
CA ILE A 132 0.68 -8.94 3.13
C ILE A 132 2.16 -8.79 2.75
N LEU A 133 3.08 -9.25 3.60
CA LEU A 133 4.52 -9.17 3.34
C LEU A 133 4.94 -10.01 2.13
N GLU A 134 4.33 -11.16 1.89
CA GLU A 134 4.57 -11.98 0.70
C GLU A 134 4.18 -11.26 -0.59
N GLN A 135 3.11 -10.46 -0.57
CA GLN A 135 2.78 -9.59 -1.70
C GLN A 135 3.78 -8.46 -1.87
N MET A 136 4.25 -7.87 -0.77
CA MET A 136 5.27 -6.83 -0.82
C MET A 136 6.64 -7.37 -1.29
N ASN A 137 6.97 -8.63 -1.00
CA ASN A 137 8.22 -9.25 -1.47
C ASN A 137 8.26 -9.50 -2.98
N LYS A 138 7.11 -9.49 -3.65
CA LYS A 138 7.05 -9.45 -5.12
C LYS A 138 7.51 -8.10 -5.69
N ILE A 139 7.58 -7.09 -4.83
CA ILE A 139 8.21 -5.81 -5.11
C ILE A 139 9.67 -6.01 -4.76
N GLN A 140 10.52 -6.00 -5.74
CA GLN A 140 11.95 -6.28 -5.65
C GLN A 140 12.64 -5.37 -4.62
N LEU A 141 12.49 -5.68 -3.32
CA LEU A 141 13.37 -5.16 -2.27
C LEU A 141 14.80 -5.70 -2.44
N THR A 142 14.97 -6.69 -3.30
CA THR A 142 16.24 -7.36 -3.60
C THR A 142 17.28 -6.48 -4.28
N ASP A 143 16.89 -5.38 -4.93
CA ASP A 143 17.84 -4.44 -5.51
C ASP A 143 18.51 -3.49 -4.48
N MET A 144 18.09 -3.55 -3.22
CA MET A 144 18.73 -2.77 -2.15
C MET A 144 20.02 -3.40 -1.60
N ASP A 145 20.35 -4.63 -2.01
CA ASP A 145 21.56 -5.35 -1.58
C ASP A 145 22.68 -5.40 -2.66
N ARG A 146 22.52 -4.65 -3.76
CA ARG A 146 23.55 -4.50 -4.78
C ARG A 146 24.31 -3.20 -4.69
#